data_937d50690483a8a84a4e5a2c00693d53
#
_entry.id   937d50690483a8a84a4e5a2c00693d53
#
_cell.length_a   1.000
_cell.length_b   1.000
_cell.length_c   1.000
_cell.angle_alpha   90.00
_cell.angle_beta   90.00
_cell.angle_gamma   90.00
#
_symmetry.space_group_name_H-M   'P 1'
#
loop_
_entity.id
_entity.type
_entity.pdbx_description
1 polymer ?
#
loop_
_entity_poly.entity_id
_entity_poly.type
_entity_poly.pdbx_seq_one_letter_code
_entity_poly.pdbx_strand_id
1 'polypeptide(L)'
;MVYDVTMLEAFYAAYKGKVEHVRAILKRPLTLAEKILYAHLYDVADLKDYKRGEDYVNFRPDRVAMQDATAQMALLQFMNAGRDEAAVPSTVHCDHLIQAYKGAKEDIATATKTNEEVYKFLRDVSSRYGIGFWQPGAGIIHQVVLENYAFPGGMMVGTDSHTPNAGGLGMVAIGVGGADAVDVMTGMEWELKMPRLIGIRLTGTLNGWAAPKDVILKLAGILTVKGGTNAIIEYFGPGTASLSATGKATICNMGAEVGATTSLFPYDERMAAYLKATGRAEVADMATAVAAELRADDEVMANPQKYYDRIIDIDLSTLEPYINGPFTPDAATPISEFSEKVLKNGYPRKMEVGLIGSCTNSSYQDLSRAVSLARQVTAKHLHVAAPLIVNPGSERIRATAERDGMIDAFEKIGATIMANACGPCIGQWKRVTCLLYTSDA
;
A
#
# COMPACT_ATOMS: atom_id res chain seq x y z
N MET A 1 4.56 9.48 19.74
CA MET A 1 3.22 10.00 19.41
C MET A 1 2.68 9.32 18.17
N VAL A 2 1.44 8.84 18.18
CA VAL A 2 0.95 7.98 17.09
C VAL A 2 0.44 8.80 15.90
N TYR A 3 -0.20 9.93 16.16
CA TYR A 3 -0.69 10.90 15.19
C TYR A 3 -0.50 12.30 15.76
N ASP A 4 0.17 13.15 15.02
CA ASP A 4 0.51 14.50 15.47
C ASP A 4 0.01 15.54 14.47
N VAL A 5 -1.12 16.18 14.81
CA VAL A 5 -1.70 17.27 14.00
C VAL A 5 -0.70 18.43 13.90
N THR A 6 -0.02 18.77 15.01
CA THR A 6 0.97 19.86 15.04
C THR A 6 2.13 19.59 14.08
N MET A 7 2.59 18.33 14.00
CA MET A 7 3.62 17.92 13.03
C MET A 7 3.11 18.15 11.60
N LEU A 8 1.87 17.77 11.30
CA LEU A 8 1.27 17.94 9.97
C LEU A 8 1.05 19.42 9.62
N GLU A 9 0.63 20.24 10.58
CA GLU A 9 0.52 21.69 10.42
C GLU A 9 1.89 22.30 10.06
N ALA A 10 2.93 21.95 10.80
CA ALA A 10 4.29 22.41 10.53
C ALA A 10 4.81 21.90 9.16
N PHE A 11 4.52 20.64 8.82
CA PHE A 11 4.87 20.06 7.53
C PHE A 11 4.25 20.86 6.36
N TYR A 12 2.93 21.04 6.34
CA TYR A 12 2.25 21.72 5.25
C TYR A 12 2.57 23.23 5.18
N ALA A 13 2.78 23.88 6.33
CA ALA A 13 3.22 25.28 6.37
C ALA A 13 4.59 25.46 5.70
N ALA A 14 5.49 24.49 5.84
CA ALA A 14 6.84 24.55 5.27
C ALA A 14 6.92 24.00 3.83
N TYR A 15 6.02 23.08 3.43
CA TYR A 15 6.17 22.25 2.24
C TYR A 15 6.32 23.07 0.94
N LYS A 16 5.44 24.05 0.73
CA LYS A 16 5.51 24.93 -0.44
C LYS A 16 6.86 25.66 -0.53
N GLY A 17 7.33 26.24 0.57
CA GLY A 17 8.61 26.94 0.61
C GLY A 17 9.81 26.03 0.33
N LYS A 18 9.78 24.79 0.82
CA LYS A 18 10.79 23.77 0.50
C LYS A 18 10.83 23.46 -0.99
N VAL A 19 9.68 23.23 -1.63
CA VAL A 19 9.59 22.93 -3.07
C VAL A 19 10.03 24.12 -3.91
N GLU A 20 9.65 25.35 -3.55
CA GLU A 20 10.10 26.57 -4.22
C GLU A 20 11.62 26.73 -4.13
N HIS A 21 12.23 26.45 -2.97
CA HIS A 21 13.67 26.45 -2.79
C HIS A 21 14.37 25.45 -3.70
N VAL A 22 13.84 24.23 -3.79
CA VAL A 22 14.35 23.18 -4.69
C VAL A 22 14.33 23.67 -6.15
N ARG A 23 13.20 24.22 -6.62
CA ARG A 23 13.10 24.77 -7.98
C ARG A 23 14.12 25.90 -8.25
N ALA A 24 14.36 26.76 -7.25
CA ALA A 24 15.30 27.87 -7.38
C ALA A 24 16.74 27.40 -7.58
N ILE A 25 17.13 26.30 -6.93
CA ILE A 25 18.47 25.72 -7.03
C ILE A 25 18.61 24.87 -8.28
N LEU A 26 17.67 23.94 -8.54
CA LEU A 26 17.75 23.05 -9.68
C LEU A 26 17.43 23.71 -11.02
N LYS A 27 16.73 24.85 -11.00
CA LYS A 27 16.33 25.67 -12.17
C LYS A 27 15.61 24.87 -13.26
N ARG A 28 14.80 23.90 -12.84
CA ARG A 28 14.00 23.05 -13.71
C ARG A 28 12.67 22.66 -13.06
N PRO A 29 11.66 22.29 -13.86
CA PRO A 29 10.44 21.66 -13.36
C PRO A 29 10.71 20.36 -12.65
N LEU A 30 9.81 19.98 -11.72
CA LEU A 30 9.92 18.81 -10.87
C LEU A 30 8.73 17.87 -11.06
N THR A 31 8.98 16.58 -11.06
CA THR A 31 7.95 15.54 -10.88
C THR A 31 7.45 15.55 -9.44
N LEU A 32 6.32 14.91 -9.17
CA LEU A 32 5.82 14.78 -7.79
C LEU A 32 6.81 14.03 -6.90
N ALA A 33 7.35 12.91 -7.39
CA ALA A 33 8.34 12.13 -6.64
C ALA A 33 9.55 12.99 -6.27
N GLU A 34 10.07 13.79 -7.20
CA GLU A 34 11.19 14.71 -6.91
C GLU A 34 10.83 15.76 -5.86
N LYS A 35 9.65 16.37 -5.96
CA LYS A 35 9.21 17.35 -4.95
C LYS A 35 9.23 16.75 -3.54
N ILE A 36 8.73 15.52 -3.39
CA ILE A 36 8.70 14.85 -2.10
C ILE A 36 10.13 14.46 -1.65
N LEU A 37 10.91 13.81 -2.50
CA LEU A 37 12.27 13.40 -2.15
C LEU A 37 13.13 14.60 -1.73
N TYR A 38 13.17 15.65 -2.54
CA TYR A 38 13.98 16.84 -2.23
C TYR A 38 13.47 17.62 -1.02
N ALA A 39 12.16 17.58 -0.72
CA ALA A 39 11.61 18.19 0.50
C ALA A 39 11.99 17.43 1.78
N HIS A 40 12.46 16.18 1.65
CA HIS A 40 12.86 15.29 2.75
C HIS A 40 14.36 15.02 2.80
N LEU A 41 15.19 15.83 2.15
CA LEU A 41 16.65 15.74 2.33
C LEU A 41 17.01 15.86 3.81
N TYR A 42 17.92 15.03 4.27
CA TYR A 42 18.38 15.05 5.66
C TYR A 42 19.05 16.40 6.01
N ASP A 43 19.93 16.88 5.13
CA ASP A 43 20.50 18.23 5.18
C ASP A 43 20.18 18.99 3.89
N VAL A 44 19.56 20.17 4.02
CA VAL A 44 19.24 21.05 2.89
C VAL A 44 20.50 21.59 2.21
N ALA A 45 21.64 21.65 2.93
CA ALA A 45 22.92 22.05 2.35
C ALA A 45 23.42 21.07 1.26
N ASP A 46 22.96 19.82 1.28
CA ASP A 46 23.30 18.80 0.27
C ASP A 46 22.51 18.93 -1.02
N LEU A 47 21.60 19.90 -1.13
CA LEU A 47 20.71 20.06 -2.27
C LEU A 47 21.48 20.35 -3.56
N LYS A 48 21.46 19.40 -4.48
CA LYS A 48 22.01 19.45 -5.83
C LYS A 48 21.17 18.61 -6.79
N ASP A 49 21.44 18.66 -8.08
CA ASP A 49 20.79 17.79 -9.06
C ASP A 49 21.44 16.40 -9.00
N TYR A 50 20.81 15.48 -8.26
CA TYR A 50 21.31 14.11 -8.09
C TYR A 50 21.03 13.26 -9.34
N LYS A 51 22.02 12.46 -9.74
CA LYS A 51 21.89 11.51 -10.84
C LYS A 51 21.10 10.28 -10.40
N ARG A 52 19.95 10.08 -11.05
CA ARG A 52 19.09 8.92 -10.80
C ARG A 52 19.79 7.62 -11.17
N GLY A 53 19.72 6.62 -10.29
CA GLY A 53 20.35 5.33 -10.45
C GLY A 53 21.87 5.30 -10.18
N GLU A 54 22.48 6.44 -9.83
CA GLU A 54 23.91 6.58 -9.55
C GLU A 54 24.20 7.09 -8.15
N ASP A 55 23.71 8.28 -7.82
CA ASP A 55 24.00 8.98 -6.55
C ASP A 55 23.26 8.35 -5.37
N TYR A 56 23.89 8.38 -4.20
CA TYR A 56 23.25 8.07 -2.91
C TYR A 56 22.88 9.37 -2.20
N VAL A 57 21.74 9.36 -1.54
CA VAL A 57 21.12 10.55 -0.95
C VAL A 57 20.59 10.20 0.43
N ASN A 58 20.86 11.06 1.40
CA ASN A 58 20.38 10.93 2.76
C ASN A 58 19.04 11.65 2.95
N PHE A 59 18.06 10.93 3.46
CA PHE A 59 16.70 11.41 3.68
C PHE A 59 16.32 11.37 5.15
N ARG A 60 15.29 12.15 5.48
CA ARG A 60 14.60 12.17 6.77
C ARG A 60 13.12 11.83 6.58
N PRO A 61 12.74 10.54 6.64
CA PRO A 61 11.34 10.16 6.61
C PRO A 61 10.55 10.72 7.80
N ASP A 62 9.26 11.00 7.59
CA ASP A 62 8.37 11.57 8.60
C ASP A 62 7.90 10.53 9.61
N ARG A 63 7.91 9.23 9.26
CA ARG A 63 7.41 8.17 10.15
C ARG A 63 7.89 6.78 9.79
N VAL A 64 7.71 5.87 10.75
CA VAL A 64 7.99 4.43 10.60
C VAL A 64 6.73 3.61 10.91
N ALA A 65 6.48 2.56 10.12
CA ALA A 65 5.48 1.53 10.41
C ALA A 65 6.13 0.15 10.40
N MET A 66 5.88 -0.67 11.42
CA MET A 66 6.47 -1.99 11.57
C MET A 66 5.39 -3.06 11.75
N GLN A 67 5.53 -4.19 11.08
CA GLN A 67 4.70 -5.36 11.34
C GLN A 67 5.32 -6.24 12.45
N ASP A 68 4.52 -7.07 13.10
CA ASP A 68 4.89 -7.77 14.34
C ASP A 68 6.03 -8.78 14.21
N ALA A 69 6.22 -9.41 13.05
CA ALA A 69 7.31 -10.37 12.88
C ALA A 69 8.69 -9.67 12.81
N THR A 70 8.79 -8.52 12.13
CA THR A 70 10.05 -7.78 11.98
C THR A 70 10.29 -6.77 13.11
N ALA A 71 9.23 -6.24 13.73
CA ALA A 71 9.32 -5.27 14.82
C ALA A 71 10.07 -5.83 16.05
N GLN A 72 10.04 -7.12 16.29
CA GLN A 72 10.76 -7.74 17.42
C GLN A 72 12.24 -7.38 17.39
N MET A 73 12.91 -7.65 16.29
CA MET A 73 14.34 -7.35 16.13
C MET A 73 14.60 -5.84 16.03
N ALA A 74 13.75 -5.10 15.31
CA ALA A 74 13.90 -3.66 15.19
C ALA A 74 13.82 -2.97 16.56
N LEU A 75 12.84 -3.33 17.40
CA LEU A 75 12.71 -2.75 18.73
C LEU A 75 13.86 -3.14 19.67
N LEU A 76 14.37 -4.39 19.60
CA LEU A 76 15.55 -4.79 20.35
C LEU A 76 16.79 -3.94 19.96
N GLN A 77 16.97 -3.69 18.66
CA GLN A 77 18.06 -2.81 18.18
C GLN A 77 17.84 -1.36 18.63
N PHE A 78 16.60 -0.85 18.53
CA PHE A 78 16.25 0.49 18.99
C PHE A 78 16.52 0.69 20.50
N MET A 79 16.17 -0.29 21.33
CA MET A 79 16.47 -0.26 22.77
C MET A 79 17.97 -0.14 23.04
N ASN A 80 18.80 -0.85 22.26
CA ASN A 80 20.26 -0.79 22.37
C ASN A 80 20.85 0.54 21.91
N ALA A 81 20.12 1.33 21.11
CA ALA A 81 20.56 2.67 20.69
C ALA A 81 20.49 3.72 21.81
N GLY A 82 19.90 3.39 22.96
CA GLY A 82 19.89 4.24 24.16
C GLY A 82 19.09 5.55 24.02
N ARG A 83 18.08 5.58 23.15
CA ARG A 83 17.16 6.71 23.01
C ARG A 83 16.04 6.62 24.04
N ASP A 84 15.55 7.76 24.51
CA ASP A 84 14.43 7.83 25.45
C ASP A 84 13.07 7.67 24.76
N GLU A 85 12.98 8.10 23.50
CA GLU A 85 11.78 8.02 22.66
C GLU A 85 12.16 7.92 21.17
N ALA A 86 11.21 7.50 20.33
CA ALA A 86 11.39 7.49 18.88
C ALA A 86 11.44 8.93 18.34
N ALA A 87 12.42 9.22 17.46
CA ALA A 87 12.63 10.54 16.88
C ALA A 87 11.52 10.94 15.89
N VAL A 88 10.77 9.97 15.36
CA VAL A 88 9.64 10.17 14.45
C VAL A 88 8.45 9.33 14.90
N PRO A 89 7.20 9.74 14.59
CA PRO A 89 6.02 8.94 14.84
C PRO A 89 6.20 7.52 14.29
N SER A 90 6.12 6.52 15.17
CA SER A 90 6.35 5.12 14.83
C SER A 90 5.21 4.26 15.33
N THR A 91 4.88 3.20 14.59
CA THR A 91 3.79 2.28 14.94
C THR A 91 4.18 0.82 14.73
N VAL A 92 3.65 -0.06 15.60
CA VAL A 92 3.74 -1.53 15.48
C VAL A 92 2.34 -2.08 15.24
N HIS A 93 2.22 -3.01 14.30
CA HIS A 93 0.96 -3.62 13.87
C HIS A 93 1.05 -5.15 13.97
N CYS A 94 0.12 -5.76 14.72
CA CYS A 94 0.09 -7.20 14.94
C CYS A 94 -0.82 -7.90 13.94
N ASP A 95 -0.35 -8.08 12.71
CA ASP A 95 -1.13 -8.64 11.59
C ASP A 95 -0.47 -9.82 10.86
N HIS A 96 0.80 -10.13 11.12
CA HIS A 96 1.52 -11.23 10.44
C HIS A 96 1.54 -12.54 11.20
N LEU A 97 1.38 -12.54 12.54
CA LEU A 97 1.44 -13.76 13.35
C LEU A 97 0.06 -14.43 13.58
N ILE A 98 -0.96 -14.02 12.84
CA ILE A 98 -2.31 -14.59 12.91
C ILE A 98 -2.50 -15.55 11.74
N GLN A 99 -2.71 -16.83 12.06
CA GLN A 99 -3.00 -17.86 11.05
C GLN A 99 -4.49 -17.91 10.75
N ALA A 100 -4.85 -18.03 9.47
CA ALA A 100 -6.23 -18.09 9.00
C ALA A 100 -6.71 -19.54 8.87
N TYR A 101 -7.26 -20.13 9.92
CA TYR A 101 -7.64 -21.53 9.96
C TYR A 101 -9.13 -21.80 10.11
N LYS A 102 -9.83 -21.06 10.99
CA LYS A 102 -11.21 -21.38 11.36
C LYS A 102 -12.16 -20.22 11.18
N GLY A 103 -11.65 -19.00 11.25
CA GLY A 103 -12.42 -17.78 11.22
C GLY A 103 -11.91 -16.77 12.24
N ALA A 104 -12.29 -15.50 12.08
CA ALA A 104 -11.70 -14.36 12.77
C ALA A 104 -11.58 -14.54 14.28
N LYS A 105 -12.65 -14.91 14.95
CA LYS A 105 -12.70 -14.98 16.43
C LYS A 105 -11.75 -16.04 17.01
N GLU A 106 -11.77 -17.24 16.44
CA GLU A 106 -10.98 -18.36 16.96
C GLU A 106 -9.50 -18.18 16.60
N ASP A 107 -9.22 -17.67 15.41
CA ASP A 107 -7.87 -17.48 14.92
C ASP A 107 -7.14 -16.38 15.70
N ILE A 108 -7.82 -15.25 16.01
CA ILE A 108 -7.28 -14.19 16.88
C ILE A 108 -7.03 -14.71 18.29
N ALA A 109 -7.97 -15.47 18.88
CA ALA A 109 -7.80 -16.03 20.21
C ALA A 109 -6.61 -17.02 20.28
N THR A 110 -6.45 -17.85 19.25
CA THR A 110 -5.32 -18.78 19.12
C THR A 110 -4.01 -18.03 18.98
N ALA A 111 -3.93 -17.04 18.08
CA ALA A 111 -2.72 -16.24 17.88
C ALA A 111 -2.32 -15.48 19.15
N THR A 112 -3.29 -14.86 19.85
CA THR A 112 -3.04 -14.12 21.09
C THR A 112 -2.42 -15.01 22.16
N LYS A 113 -2.91 -16.26 22.29
CA LYS A 113 -2.36 -17.22 23.25
C LYS A 113 -0.99 -17.76 22.82
N THR A 114 -0.84 -18.10 21.55
CA THR A 114 0.40 -18.71 21.03
C THR A 114 1.57 -17.72 21.02
N ASN A 115 1.29 -16.44 20.74
CA ASN A 115 2.30 -15.39 20.63
C ASN A 115 2.23 -14.39 21.81
N GLU A 116 1.75 -14.82 22.98
CA GLU A 116 1.55 -13.96 24.15
C GLU A 116 2.83 -13.19 24.54
N GLU A 117 3.96 -13.87 24.56
CA GLU A 117 5.26 -13.28 24.91
C GLU A 117 5.65 -12.18 23.89
N VAL A 118 5.50 -12.46 22.61
CA VAL A 118 5.82 -11.51 21.54
C VAL A 118 4.92 -10.28 21.63
N TYR A 119 3.62 -10.47 21.72
CA TYR A 119 2.68 -9.34 21.78
C TYR A 119 2.85 -8.52 23.07
N LYS A 120 3.19 -9.20 24.18
CA LYS A 120 3.51 -8.49 25.43
C LYS A 120 4.77 -7.65 25.27
N PHE A 121 5.84 -8.21 24.71
CA PHE A 121 7.08 -7.49 24.43
C PHE A 121 6.83 -6.26 23.54
N LEU A 122 6.17 -6.44 22.39
CA LEU A 122 5.88 -5.37 21.45
C LEU A 122 5.06 -4.24 22.09
N ARG A 123 4.05 -4.59 22.88
CA ARG A 123 3.21 -3.62 23.58
C ARG A 123 3.99 -2.84 24.64
N ASP A 124 4.75 -3.54 25.49
CA ASP A 124 5.43 -2.96 26.62
C ASP A 124 6.55 -2.02 26.13
N VAL A 125 7.32 -2.43 25.10
CA VAL A 125 8.35 -1.60 24.48
C VAL A 125 7.72 -0.40 23.76
N SER A 126 6.65 -0.61 23.00
CA SER A 126 5.93 0.49 22.33
C SER A 126 5.45 1.53 23.34
N SER A 127 4.86 1.10 24.45
CA SER A 127 4.43 1.99 25.54
C SER A 127 5.59 2.77 26.16
N ARG A 128 6.73 2.11 26.37
CA ARG A 128 7.92 2.75 26.99
C ARG A 128 8.51 3.87 26.13
N TYR A 129 8.47 3.72 24.79
CA TYR A 129 9.15 4.63 23.87
C TYR A 129 8.21 5.52 23.06
N GLY A 130 6.92 5.62 23.44
CA GLY A 130 5.95 6.47 22.75
C GLY A 130 5.58 5.98 21.34
N ILE A 131 5.75 4.68 21.06
CA ILE A 131 5.41 4.04 19.79
C ILE A 131 3.95 3.57 19.84
N GLY A 132 3.20 3.78 18.77
CA GLY A 132 1.82 3.30 18.68
C GLY A 132 1.75 1.79 18.53
N PHE A 133 0.82 1.16 19.24
CA PHE A 133 0.65 -0.30 19.21
C PHE A 133 -0.76 -0.68 18.75
N TRP A 134 -0.83 -1.39 17.63
CA TRP A 134 -2.05 -1.96 17.07
C TRP A 134 -2.11 -3.46 17.39
N GLN A 135 -3.03 -3.83 18.26
CA GLN A 135 -3.18 -5.20 18.75
C GLN A 135 -3.63 -6.18 17.67
N PRO A 136 -3.48 -7.52 17.90
CA PRO A 136 -3.99 -8.55 16.99
C PRO A 136 -5.47 -8.34 16.65
N GLY A 137 -5.81 -8.39 15.36
CA GLY A 137 -7.16 -8.18 14.87
C GLY A 137 -7.55 -6.73 14.58
N ALA A 138 -6.69 -5.75 14.91
CA ALA A 138 -6.97 -4.35 14.61
C ALA A 138 -7.00 -4.05 13.10
N GLY A 139 -6.19 -4.75 12.33
CA GLY A 139 -6.15 -4.62 10.87
C GLY A 139 -4.79 -4.92 10.27
N ILE A 140 -4.78 -5.08 8.96
CA ILE A 140 -3.58 -5.22 8.15
C ILE A 140 -2.82 -3.89 8.17
N ILE A 141 -1.52 -3.90 8.44
CA ILE A 141 -0.67 -2.72 8.61
C ILE A 141 -0.95 -1.64 7.55
N HIS A 142 -0.99 -2.01 6.26
CA HIS A 142 -1.14 -1.03 5.17
C HIS A 142 -2.52 -0.39 5.13
N GLN A 143 -3.57 -1.11 5.50
CA GLN A 143 -4.93 -0.56 5.60
C GLN A 143 -5.05 0.36 6.81
N VAL A 144 -4.48 -0.03 7.95
CA VAL A 144 -4.45 0.81 9.15
C VAL A 144 -3.64 2.09 8.91
N VAL A 145 -2.49 2.00 8.24
CA VAL A 145 -1.67 3.16 7.87
C VAL A 145 -2.44 4.08 6.91
N LEU A 146 -3.09 3.53 5.89
CA LEU A 146 -3.87 4.31 4.94
C LEU A 146 -5.03 5.06 5.61
N GLU A 147 -5.74 4.39 6.53
CA GLU A 147 -6.89 4.94 7.25
C GLU A 147 -6.54 6.00 8.29
N ASN A 148 -5.35 5.93 8.89
CA ASN A 148 -5.05 6.72 10.07
C ASN A 148 -3.84 7.63 9.95
N TYR A 149 -2.86 7.32 9.09
CA TYR A 149 -1.54 7.95 9.15
C TYR A 149 -1.02 8.50 7.84
N ALA A 150 -1.30 7.86 6.71
CA ALA A 150 -0.80 8.33 5.42
C ALA A 150 -1.38 9.69 5.07
N PHE A 151 -0.55 10.58 4.51
CA PHE A 151 -0.92 11.93 4.11
C PHE A 151 -0.17 12.36 2.84
N PRO A 152 -0.79 13.21 2.00
CA PRO A 152 -0.18 13.67 0.74
C PRO A 152 1.12 14.44 0.96
N GLY A 153 2.14 14.11 0.17
CA GLY A 153 3.44 14.80 0.20
C GLY A 153 4.42 14.29 1.24
N GLY A 154 4.00 13.41 2.16
CA GLY A 154 4.87 12.85 3.19
C GLY A 154 5.80 11.75 2.67
N MET A 155 6.77 11.37 3.51
CA MET A 155 7.70 10.27 3.29
C MET A 155 7.70 9.31 4.47
N MET A 156 7.62 8.00 4.22
CA MET A 156 7.69 7.00 5.29
C MET A 156 8.51 5.79 4.88
N VAL A 157 9.03 5.10 5.89
CA VAL A 157 9.57 3.75 5.73
C VAL A 157 8.73 2.74 6.53
N GLY A 158 8.70 1.50 6.06
CA GLY A 158 8.00 0.45 6.76
C GLY A 158 8.67 -0.90 6.60
N THR A 159 8.59 -1.75 7.62
CA THR A 159 9.25 -3.07 7.61
C THR A 159 8.44 -4.14 6.89
N ASP A 160 7.79 -3.73 5.81
CA ASP A 160 6.98 -4.59 4.95
C ASP A 160 7.08 -4.14 3.48
N SER A 161 7.14 -5.09 2.54
CA SER A 161 7.29 -4.81 1.11
C SER A 161 6.10 -4.05 0.50
N HIS A 162 4.91 -4.15 1.10
CA HIS A 162 3.70 -3.46 0.62
C HIS A 162 3.47 -2.08 1.27
N THR A 163 4.46 -1.54 1.98
CA THR A 163 4.46 -0.14 2.46
C THR A 163 4.06 0.88 1.38
N PRO A 164 4.41 0.70 0.08
CA PRO A 164 3.97 1.57 -1.03
C PRO A 164 2.46 1.77 -1.17
N ASN A 165 1.63 0.98 -0.50
CA ASN A 165 0.17 1.19 -0.42
C ASN A 165 -0.19 2.65 -0.08
N ALA A 166 0.57 3.31 0.79
CA ALA A 166 0.35 4.71 1.19
C ALA A 166 0.54 5.72 0.04
N GLY A 167 1.17 5.31 -1.06
CA GLY A 167 1.25 6.09 -2.31
C GLY A 167 -0.12 6.37 -2.93
N GLY A 168 -1.15 5.58 -2.58
CA GLY A 168 -2.55 5.84 -2.92
C GLY A 168 -3.11 7.14 -2.33
N LEU A 169 -2.45 7.70 -1.32
CA LEU A 169 -2.67 9.04 -0.77
C LEU A 169 -1.53 10.03 -1.11
N GLY A 170 -0.70 9.72 -2.11
CA GLY A 170 0.35 10.64 -2.56
C GLY A 170 1.56 10.73 -1.63
N MET A 171 1.88 9.68 -0.90
CA MET A 171 3.04 9.59 -0.01
C MET A 171 4.16 8.78 -0.66
N VAL A 172 5.42 9.17 -0.50
CA VAL A 172 6.57 8.32 -0.82
C VAL A 172 6.76 7.36 0.35
N ALA A 173 6.31 6.12 0.17
CA ALA A 173 6.32 5.10 1.21
C ALA A 173 7.13 3.89 0.73
N ILE A 174 8.18 3.52 1.47
CA ILE A 174 9.19 2.57 1.02
C ILE A 174 9.30 1.41 2.01
N GLY A 175 9.26 0.18 1.49
CA GLY A 175 9.54 -1.03 2.26
C GLY A 175 11.03 -1.18 2.52
N VAL A 176 11.42 -1.38 3.78
CA VAL A 176 12.82 -1.44 4.24
C VAL A 176 13.05 -2.59 5.20
N GLY A 177 14.31 -2.89 5.49
CA GLY A 177 14.69 -3.79 6.56
C GLY A 177 14.52 -3.20 7.97
N GLY A 178 14.57 -4.04 9.00
CA GLY A 178 14.47 -3.59 10.39
C GLY A 178 15.56 -2.60 10.80
N ALA A 179 16.77 -2.75 10.30
CA ALA A 179 17.89 -1.83 10.59
C ALA A 179 17.61 -0.41 10.07
N ASP A 180 17.16 -0.28 8.81
CA ASP A 180 16.78 1.03 8.25
C ASP A 180 15.67 1.71 9.07
N ALA A 181 14.68 0.93 9.52
CA ALA A 181 13.62 1.45 10.38
C ALA A 181 14.18 1.99 11.69
N VAL A 182 15.17 1.32 12.28
CA VAL A 182 15.85 1.77 13.51
C VAL A 182 16.63 3.06 13.29
N ASP A 183 17.34 3.20 12.17
CA ASP A 183 18.07 4.43 11.84
C ASP A 183 17.11 5.63 11.81
N VAL A 184 15.98 5.50 11.14
CA VAL A 184 14.94 6.55 11.11
C VAL A 184 14.34 6.79 12.50
N MET A 185 14.06 5.74 13.27
CA MET A 185 13.52 5.86 14.64
C MET A 185 14.50 6.54 15.60
N THR A 186 15.79 6.41 15.38
CA THR A 186 16.84 7.06 16.19
C THR A 186 17.18 8.47 15.73
N GLY A 187 16.58 8.93 14.62
CA GLY A 187 16.82 10.25 14.03
C GLY A 187 18.09 10.34 13.20
N MET A 188 18.68 9.20 12.84
CA MET A 188 19.81 9.13 11.91
C MET A 188 19.36 9.39 10.48
N GLU A 189 20.29 9.73 9.64
CA GLU A 189 20.07 9.81 8.19
C GLU A 189 19.76 8.42 7.64
N TRP A 190 18.81 8.39 6.69
CA TRP A 190 18.48 7.18 5.95
C TRP A 190 18.92 7.32 4.50
N GLU A 191 19.86 6.48 4.08
CA GLU A 191 20.46 6.54 2.75
C GLU A 191 19.63 5.73 1.74
N LEU A 192 19.35 6.35 0.59
CA LEU A 192 18.73 5.71 -0.55
C LEU A 192 19.47 6.07 -1.84
N LYS A 193 19.70 5.11 -2.71
CA LYS A 193 20.16 5.39 -4.06
C LYS A 193 19.07 6.16 -4.81
N MET A 194 19.37 7.36 -5.34
CA MET A 194 18.38 8.21 -6.03
C MET A 194 17.63 7.40 -7.08
N PRO A 195 16.32 7.17 -6.93
CA PRO A 195 15.59 6.24 -7.79
C PRO A 195 15.40 6.81 -9.19
N ARG A 196 15.35 5.94 -10.19
CA ARG A 196 14.83 6.27 -11.51
C ARG A 196 13.33 6.55 -11.43
N LEU A 197 12.77 7.24 -12.40
CA LEU A 197 11.35 7.55 -12.44
C LEU A 197 10.68 6.89 -13.65
N ILE A 198 9.70 6.06 -13.40
CA ILE A 198 8.83 5.46 -14.41
C ILE A 198 7.48 6.18 -14.33
N GLY A 199 7.15 6.93 -15.39
CA GLY A 199 5.87 7.61 -15.49
C GLY A 199 4.81 6.70 -16.12
N ILE A 200 3.68 6.52 -15.46
CA ILE A 200 2.52 5.80 -16.00
C ILE A 200 1.43 6.81 -16.32
N ARG A 201 1.21 7.04 -17.61
CA ARG A 201 0.17 7.96 -18.06
C ARG A 201 -1.15 7.21 -18.17
N LEU A 202 -2.11 7.59 -17.32
CA LEU A 202 -3.46 7.04 -17.33
C LEU A 202 -4.40 7.98 -18.09
N THR A 203 -5.16 7.44 -19.03
CA THR A 203 -6.21 8.14 -19.79
C THR A 203 -7.54 7.39 -19.66
N GLY A 204 -8.64 8.04 -20.03
CA GLY A 204 -9.96 7.44 -19.97
C GLY A 204 -10.46 7.09 -18.56
N THR A 205 -11.42 6.20 -18.49
CA THR A 205 -12.06 5.75 -17.24
C THR A 205 -12.32 4.26 -17.29
N LEU A 206 -12.22 3.56 -16.13
CA LEU A 206 -12.58 2.15 -16.03
C LEU A 206 -14.06 1.92 -16.36
N ASN A 207 -14.34 0.85 -17.06
CA ASN A 207 -15.71 0.46 -17.40
C ASN A 207 -15.93 -1.05 -17.24
N GLY A 208 -17.20 -1.47 -17.30
CA GLY A 208 -17.58 -2.87 -17.19
C GLY A 208 -17.09 -3.52 -15.90
N TRP A 209 -16.40 -4.64 -16.02
CA TRP A 209 -15.86 -5.41 -14.89
C TRP A 209 -14.45 -5.02 -14.50
N ALA A 210 -13.76 -4.18 -15.27
CA ALA A 210 -12.41 -3.73 -14.94
C ALA A 210 -12.35 -3.01 -13.60
N ALA A 211 -11.31 -3.25 -12.86
CA ALA A 211 -11.05 -2.72 -11.52
C ALA A 211 -9.69 -2.00 -11.46
N PRO A 212 -9.43 -1.17 -10.47
CA PRO A 212 -8.11 -0.56 -10.29
C PRO A 212 -6.98 -1.58 -10.27
N LYS A 213 -7.20 -2.77 -9.71
CA LYS A 213 -6.22 -3.87 -9.70
C LYS A 213 -5.77 -4.26 -11.12
N ASP A 214 -6.65 -4.21 -12.11
CA ASP A 214 -6.30 -4.59 -13.49
C ASP A 214 -5.24 -3.67 -14.11
N VAL A 215 -5.14 -2.42 -13.63
CA VAL A 215 -4.08 -1.49 -14.04
C VAL A 215 -2.71 -2.05 -13.68
N ILE A 216 -2.54 -2.45 -12.42
CA ILE A 216 -1.23 -2.97 -11.96
C ILE A 216 -0.99 -4.40 -12.45
N LEU A 217 -2.02 -5.22 -12.62
CA LEU A 217 -1.88 -6.55 -13.22
C LEU A 217 -1.36 -6.45 -14.66
N LYS A 218 -1.91 -5.54 -15.47
CA LYS A 218 -1.40 -5.25 -16.82
C LYS A 218 0.02 -4.71 -16.76
N LEU A 219 0.30 -3.77 -15.84
CA LEU A 219 1.61 -3.17 -15.68
C LEU A 219 2.67 -4.22 -15.29
N ALA A 220 2.32 -5.18 -14.43
CA ALA A 220 3.20 -6.29 -14.07
C ALA A 220 3.59 -7.12 -15.29
N GLY A 221 2.68 -7.35 -16.22
CA GLY A 221 3.00 -8.00 -17.50
C GLY A 221 3.95 -7.19 -18.39
N ILE A 222 3.92 -5.86 -18.30
CA ILE A 222 4.78 -4.95 -19.10
C ILE A 222 6.16 -4.78 -18.47
N LEU A 223 6.23 -4.61 -17.15
CA LEU A 223 7.47 -4.36 -16.41
C LEU A 223 8.21 -5.65 -16.03
N THR A 224 7.47 -6.74 -15.88
CA THR A 224 7.91 -7.99 -15.23
C THR A 224 8.27 -7.78 -13.75
N VAL A 225 8.66 -8.83 -13.05
CA VAL A 225 9.00 -8.79 -11.61
C VAL A 225 10.24 -7.96 -11.26
N LYS A 226 11.00 -7.50 -12.24
CA LYS A 226 12.24 -6.74 -12.04
C LYS A 226 12.27 -5.37 -12.73
N GLY A 227 11.28 -5.04 -13.53
CA GLY A 227 11.29 -3.82 -14.35
C GLY A 227 11.24 -2.54 -13.57
N GLY A 228 10.71 -2.57 -12.34
CA GLY A 228 10.65 -1.44 -11.42
C GLY A 228 11.86 -1.31 -10.48
N THR A 229 12.84 -2.21 -10.55
CA THR A 229 13.97 -2.22 -9.61
C THR A 229 14.70 -0.88 -9.59
N ASN A 230 14.90 -0.32 -8.39
CA ASN A 230 15.49 0.99 -8.16
C ASN A 230 14.78 2.12 -8.94
N ALA A 231 13.46 2.05 -9.00
CA ALA A 231 12.63 3.08 -9.61
C ALA A 231 11.41 3.41 -8.75
N ILE A 232 10.97 4.66 -8.83
CA ILE A 232 9.66 5.09 -8.36
C ILE A 232 8.70 5.09 -9.55
N ILE A 233 7.53 4.49 -9.37
CA ILE A 233 6.44 4.54 -10.35
C ILE A 233 5.53 5.72 -9.98
N GLU A 234 5.52 6.74 -10.82
CA GLU A 234 4.65 7.92 -10.67
C GLU A 234 3.51 7.86 -11.67
N TYR A 235 2.29 7.79 -11.16
CA TYR A 235 1.09 7.81 -11.99
C TYR A 235 0.66 9.23 -12.29
N PHE A 236 0.28 9.52 -13.52
CA PHE A 236 -0.16 10.83 -13.96
C PHE A 236 -1.19 10.77 -15.10
N GLY A 237 -1.68 11.91 -15.54
CA GLY A 237 -2.66 12.00 -16.61
C GLY A 237 -4.11 12.06 -16.12
N PRO A 238 -5.07 12.37 -17.02
CA PRO A 238 -6.46 12.64 -16.63
C PRO A 238 -7.20 11.43 -16.06
N GLY A 239 -6.78 10.21 -16.41
CA GLY A 239 -7.39 8.99 -15.88
C GLY A 239 -7.23 8.80 -14.37
N THR A 240 -6.20 9.43 -13.76
CA THR A 240 -5.96 9.32 -12.31
C THR A 240 -7.15 9.82 -11.48
N ALA A 241 -7.81 10.89 -11.93
CA ALA A 241 -8.96 11.48 -11.23
C ALA A 241 -10.19 10.58 -11.19
N SER A 242 -10.28 9.59 -12.07
CA SER A 242 -11.40 8.63 -12.11
C SER A 242 -11.29 7.54 -11.04
N LEU A 243 -10.09 7.32 -10.50
CA LEU A 243 -9.79 6.26 -9.53
C LEU A 243 -10.05 6.74 -8.09
N SER A 244 -10.63 5.89 -7.25
CA SER A 244 -10.77 6.16 -5.83
C SER A 244 -9.40 6.11 -5.12
N ALA A 245 -9.31 6.70 -3.91
CA ALA A 245 -8.10 6.63 -3.10
C ALA A 245 -7.71 5.18 -2.76
N THR A 246 -8.68 4.32 -2.42
CA THR A 246 -8.43 2.90 -2.16
C THR A 246 -8.01 2.14 -3.42
N GLY A 247 -8.58 2.48 -4.58
CA GLY A 247 -8.15 1.93 -5.87
C GLY A 247 -6.71 2.32 -6.22
N LYS A 248 -6.32 3.57 -5.99
CA LYS A 248 -4.92 4.03 -6.13
C LYS A 248 -4.00 3.29 -5.16
N ALA A 249 -4.45 3.08 -3.91
CA ALA A 249 -3.70 2.31 -2.91
C ALA A 249 -3.47 0.87 -3.36
N THR A 250 -4.48 0.19 -3.94
CA THR A 250 -4.33 -1.14 -4.54
C THR A 250 -3.27 -1.16 -5.63
N ILE A 251 -3.26 -0.16 -6.51
CA ILE A 251 -2.28 -0.05 -7.60
C ILE A 251 -0.86 0.15 -7.03
N CYS A 252 -0.69 1.05 -6.07
CA CYS A 252 0.60 1.31 -5.44
C CYS A 252 1.10 0.11 -4.62
N ASN A 253 0.20 -0.58 -3.93
CA ASN A 253 0.49 -1.76 -3.12
C ASN A 253 1.22 -2.82 -3.94
N MET A 254 0.70 -3.17 -5.10
CA MET A 254 1.29 -4.17 -5.98
C MET A 254 2.50 -3.67 -6.80
N GLY A 255 3.01 -2.49 -6.54
CA GLY A 255 4.31 -2.05 -7.05
C GLY A 255 5.46 -2.92 -6.53
N ALA A 256 5.28 -3.60 -5.40
CA ALA A 256 6.23 -4.58 -4.86
C ALA A 256 6.47 -5.74 -5.84
N GLU A 257 5.43 -6.24 -6.52
CA GLU A 257 5.50 -7.37 -7.45
C GLU A 257 6.27 -7.06 -8.74
N VAL A 258 6.50 -5.79 -9.04
CA VAL A 258 7.36 -5.36 -10.15
C VAL A 258 8.74 -4.89 -9.70
N GLY A 259 9.04 -5.03 -8.42
CA GLY A 259 10.32 -4.66 -7.80
C GLY A 259 10.53 -3.15 -7.64
N ALA A 260 9.47 -2.34 -7.71
CA ALA A 260 9.58 -0.90 -7.56
C ALA A 260 9.97 -0.50 -6.13
N THR A 261 10.80 0.54 -6.01
CA THR A 261 11.14 1.15 -4.71
C THR A 261 9.88 1.67 -4.02
N THR A 262 9.02 2.36 -4.77
CA THR A 262 7.68 2.79 -4.35
C THR A 262 6.84 3.19 -5.56
N SER A 263 5.57 3.49 -5.30
CA SER A 263 4.62 3.99 -6.30
C SER A 263 3.77 5.08 -5.67
N LEU A 264 3.37 6.10 -6.44
CA LEU A 264 2.51 7.17 -5.91
C LEU A 264 1.63 7.80 -6.98
N PHE A 265 0.56 8.43 -6.51
CA PHE A 265 -0.39 9.23 -7.28
C PHE A 265 -0.36 10.70 -6.85
N PRO A 266 -0.66 11.65 -7.76
CA PRO A 266 -0.86 13.05 -7.39
C PRO A 266 -2.12 13.22 -6.51
N TYR A 267 -2.08 14.20 -5.62
CA TYR A 267 -3.21 14.55 -4.76
C TYR A 267 -4.40 15.05 -5.59
N ASP A 268 -5.61 14.61 -5.21
CA ASP A 268 -6.85 15.01 -5.84
C ASP A 268 -8.05 14.98 -4.88
N GLU A 269 -9.23 15.34 -5.40
CA GLU A 269 -10.47 15.38 -4.64
C GLU A 269 -10.92 14.01 -4.09
N ARG A 270 -10.54 12.90 -4.76
CA ARG A 270 -10.84 11.54 -4.28
C ARG A 270 -10.04 11.23 -3.01
N MET A 271 -8.79 11.68 -2.96
CA MET A 271 -7.97 11.57 -1.75
C MET A 271 -8.49 12.47 -0.63
N ALA A 272 -8.90 13.71 -0.95
CA ALA A 272 -9.53 14.60 0.03
C ALA A 272 -10.81 13.98 0.62
N ALA A 273 -11.67 13.40 -0.22
CA ALA A 273 -12.89 12.73 0.22
C ALA A 273 -12.59 11.54 1.14
N TYR A 274 -11.57 10.75 0.83
CA TYR A 274 -11.15 9.61 1.66
C TYR A 274 -10.60 10.08 3.02
N LEU A 275 -9.75 11.11 3.05
CA LEU A 275 -9.25 11.70 4.29
C LEU A 275 -10.40 12.18 5.17
N LYS A 276 -11.39 12.87 4.60
CA LYS A 276 -12.59 13.31 5.32
C LYS A 276 -13.43 12.14 5.84
N ALA A 277 -13.64 11.11 5.01
CA ALA A 277 -14.38 9.91 5.40
C ALA A 277 -13.70 9.09 6.52
N THR A 278 -12.37 9.17 6.61
CA THR A 278 -11.59 8.53 7.68
C THR A 278 -11.34 9.42 8.90
N GLY A 279 -12.04 10.57 9.00
CA GLY A 279 -11.97 11.47 10.16
C GLY A 279 -10.76 12.39 10.17
N ARG A 280 -10.14 12.63 9.00
CA ARG A 280 -8.95 13.48 8.83
C ARG A 280 -9.23 14.69 7.92
N ALA A 281 -10.35 15.37 8.18
CA ALA A 281 -10.76 16.54 7.40
C ALA A 281 -9.71 17.66 7.43
N GLU A 282 -9.08 17.89 8.57
CA GLU A 282 -8.02 18.89 8.73
C GLU A 282 -6.82 18.60 7.82
N VAL A 283 -6.41 17.33 7.68
CA VAL A 283 -5.34 16.93 6.76
C VAL A 283 -5.73 17.18 5.31
N ALA A 284 -6.99 16.88 4.95
CA ALA A 284 -7.51 17.15 3.61
C ALA A 284 -7.47 18.65 3.29
N ASP A 285 -7.86 19.50 4.23
CA ASP A 285 -7.89 20.95 4.05
C ASP A 285 -6.47 21.52 3.94
N MET A 286 -5.52 21.08 4.78
CA MET A 286 -4.10 21.46 4.68
C MET A 286 -3.49 21.03 3.34
N ALA A 287 -3.71 19.78 2.91
CA ALA A 287 -3.21 19.28 1.63
C ALA A 287 -3.82 20.05 0.45
N THR A 288 -5.10 20.40 0.52
CA THR A 288 -5.78 21.20 -0.52
C THR A 288 -5.16 22.58 -0.65
N ALA A 289 -4.74 23.20 0.45
CA ALA A 289 -4.08 24.51 0.42
C ALA A 289 -2.74 24.52 -0.35
N VAL A 290 -2.08 23.36 -0.45
CA VAL A 290 -0.81 23.20 -1.19
C VAL A 290 -0.93 22.24 -2.38
N ALA A 291 -2.14 21.99 -2.87
CA ALA A 291 -2.41 20.97 -3.90
C ALA A 291 -1.57 21.13 -5.18
N ALA A 292 -1.20 22.36 -5.54
CA ALA A 292 -0.32 22.63 -6.68
C ALA A 292 1.06 22.00 -6.53
N GLU A 293 1.56 21.87 -5.29
CA GLU A 293 2.85 21.25 -5.00
C GLU A 293 2.76 19.74 -4.79
N LEU A 294 1.54 19.20 -4.65
CA LEU A 294 1.26 17.78 -4.49
C LEU A 294 0.95 17.08 -5.83
N ARG A 295 1.46 17.62 -6.91
CA ARG A 295 1.44 17.08 -8.28
C ARG A 295 2.72 17.48 -9.01
N ALA A 296 3.00 16.83 -10.13
CA ALA A 296 4.08 17.26 -11.02
C ALA A 296 3.83 18.68 -11.56
N ASP A 297 4.88 19.41 -11.89
CA ASP A 297 4.79 20.72 -12.51
C ASP A 297 4.12 20.63 -13.89
N ASP A 298 3.45 21.70 -14.33
CA ASP A 298 2.70 21.71 -15.58
C ASP A 298 3.60 21.44 -16.81
N GLU A 299 4.84 21.89 -16.80
CA GLU A 299 5.84 21.60 -17.85
C GLU A 299 6.18 20.10 -17.90
N VAL A 300 6.25 19.40 -16.76
CA VAL A 300 6.44 17.96 -16.71
C VAL A 300 5.27 17.24 -17.37
N MET A 301 4.06 17.70 -17.09
CA MET A 301 2.84 17.13 -17.67
C MET A 301 2.75 17.36 -19.17
N ALA A 302 3.23 18.52 -19.66
CA ALA A 302 3.25 18.86 -21.08
C ALA A 302 4.33 18.10 -21.86
N ASN A 303 5.48 17.82 -21.23
CA ASN A 303 6.65 17.20 -21.87
C ASN A 303 7.23 16.05 -21.03
N PRO A 304 6.43 15.03 -20.66
CA PRO A 304 6.84 14.02 -19.69
C PRO A 304 8.08 13.23 -20.12
N GLN A 305 8.34 13.07 -21.42
CA GLN A 305 9.52 12.37 -21.95
C GLN A 305 10.86 13.01 -21.56
N LYS A 306 10.86 14.28 -21.12
CA LYS A 306 12.05 14.97 -20.63
C LYS A 306 12.37 14.68 -19.18
N TYR A 307 11.38 14.21 -18.41
CA TYR A 307 11.43 14.18 -16.94
C TYR A 307 11.35 12.76 -16.36
N TYR A 308 10.76 11.81 -17.08
CA TYR A 308 10.71 10.41 -16.70
C TYR A 308 11.72 9.59 -17.53
N ASP A 309 12.37 8.63 -16.87
CA ASP A 309 13.34 7.74 -17.51
C ASP A 309 12.63 6.73 -18.44
N ARG A 310 11.38 6.44 -18.17
CA ARG A 310 10.49 5.61 -18.99
C ARG A 310 9.05 6.08 -18.83
N ILE A 311 8.27 6.00 -19.93
CA ILE A 311 6.83 6.26 -19.90
C ILE A 311 6.08 5.04 -20.42
N ILE A 312 4.97 4.71 -19.76
CA ILE A 312 4.03 3.68 -20.17
C ILE A 312 2.64 4.30 -20.20
N ASP A 313 1.93 4.11 -21.31
CA ASP A 313 0.57 4.60 -21.50
C ASP A 313 -0.43 3.47 -21.23
N ILE A 314 -1.46 3.75 -20.41
CA ILE A 314 -2.56 2.84 -20.16
C ILE A 314 -3.87 3.61 -20.33
N ASP A 315 -4.66 3.21 -21.33
CA ASP A 315 -6.02 3.69 -21.49
C ASP A 315 -6.98 2.81 -20.67
N LEU A 316 -7.54 3.41 -19.61
CA LEU A 316 -8.47 2.75 -18.71
C LEU A 316 -9.76 2.33 -19.42
N SER A 317 -10.14 3.02 -20.52
CA SER A 317 -11.37 2.73 -21.25
C SER A 317 -11.29 1.42 -22.05
N THR A 318 -10.07 0.98 -22.38
CA THR A 318 -9.82 -0.26 -23.11
C THR A 318 -9.39 -1.41 -22.22
N LEU A 319 -9.26 -1.15 -20.90
CA LEU A 319 -8.83 -2.14 -19.95
C LEU A 319 -9.96 -3.15 -19.67
N GLU A 320 -9.65 -4.42 -19.76
CA GLU A 320 -10.48 -5.52 -19.30
C GLU A 320 -9.88 -6.16 -18.04
N PRO A 321 -10.61 -7.01 -17.31
CA PRO A 321 -10.04 -7.77 -16.19
C PRO A 321 -8.86 -8.64 -16.61
N TYR A 322 -7.83 -8.69 -15.75
CA TYR A 322 -6.61 -9.48 -15.95
C TYR A 322 -6.52 -10.60 -14.92
N ILE A 323 -5.89 -11.70 -15.32
CA ILE A 323 -5.46 -12.78 -14.44
C ILE A 323 -3.94 -12.90 -14.56
N ASN A 324 -3.25 -12.74 -13.42
CA ASN A 324 -1.81 -12.93 -13.36
C ASN A 324 -1.51 -14.29 -12.72
N GLY A 325 -0.59 -15.03 -13.32
CA GLY A 325 -0.27 -16.41 -12.94
C GLY A 325 -0.75 -17.43 -13.99
N PRO A 326 -0.64 -18.73 -13.63
CA PRO A 326 -0.07 -19.26 -12.38
C PRO A 326 1.45 -19.07 -12.31
N PHE A 327 2.01 -19.27 -11.12
CA PHE A 327 3.44 -19.38 -10.78
C PHE A 327 4.23 -18.06 -10.72
N THR A 328 3.82 -16.99 -11.37
CA THR A 328 4.50 -15.70 -11.32
C THR A 328 3.50 -14.54 -11.49
N PRO A 329 3.66 -13.44 -10.75
CA PRO A 329 2.73 -12.30 -10.80
C PRO A 329 2.81 -11.50 -12.11
N ASP A 330 3.83 -11.69 -12.93
CA ASP A 330 4.00 -11.03 -14.22
C ASP A 330 3.46 -11.82 -15.42
N ALA A 331 2.94 -13.03 -15.21
CA ALA A 331 2.24 -13.80 -16.25
C ALA A 331 0.82 -13.24 -16.50
N ALA A 332 0.74 -11.96 -16.83
CA ALA A 332 -0.50 -11.24 -17.06
C ALA A 332 -1.23 -11.73 -18.32
N THR A 333 -2.55 -11.95 -18.19
CA THR A 333 -3.40 -12.38 -19.30
C THR A 333 -4.75 -11.68 -19.21
N PRO A 334 -5.23 -11.03 -20.28
CA PRO A 334 -6.59 -10.53 -20.33
C PRO A 334 -7.59 -11.68 -20.13
N ILE A 335 -8.71 -11.41 -19.46
CA ILE A 335 -9.71 -12.45 -19.17
C ILE A 335 -10.28 -13.07 -20.45
N SER A 336 -10.38 -12.30 -21.52
CA SER A 336 -10.86 -12.77 -22.83
C SER A 336 -9.98 -13.84 -23.46
N GLU A 337 -8.68 -13.84 -23.16
CA GLU A 337 -7.68 -14.78 -23.70
C GLU A 337 -7.33 -15.92 -22.72
N PHE A 338 -7.75 -15.80 -21.45
CA PHE A 338 -7.29 -16.71 -20.41
C PHE A 338 -7.74 -18.16 -20.62
N SER A 339 -8.95 -18.38 -21.14
CA SER A 339 -9.46 -19.73 -21.41
C SER A 339 -8.59 -20.49 -22.42
N GLU A 340 -8.18 -19.85 -23.51
CA GLU A 340 -7.28 -20.44 -24.51
C GLU A 340 -5.91 -20.73 -23.90
N LYS A 341 -5.36 -19.79 -23.11
CA LYS A 341 -4.07 -19.95 -22.43
C LYS A 341 -4.10 -21.12 -21.45
N VAL A 342 -5.18 -21.31 -20.70
CA VAL A 342 -5.37 -22.44 -19.78
C VAL A 342 -5.29 -23.77 -20.53
N LEU A 343 -6.00 -23.89 -21.66
CA LEU A 343 -6.03 -25.10 -22.49
C LEU A 343 -4.66 -25.41 -23.08
N LYS A 344 -4.01 -24.38 -23.66
CA LYS A 344 -2.72 -24.52 -24.33
C LYS A 344 -1.60 -24.95 -23.38
N ASN A 345 -1.59 -24.42 -22.15
CA ASN A 345 -0.52 -24.65 -21.18
C ASN A 345 -0.85 -25.75 -20.15
N GLY A 346 -2.04 -26.34 -20.20
CA GLY A 346 -2.45 -27.37 -19.24
C GLY A 346 -2.63 -26.85 -17.81
N TYR A 347 -3.02 -25.60 -17.65
CA TYR A 347 -3.22 -25.01 -16.33
C TYR A 347 -4.41 -25.63 -15.58
N PRO A 348 -4.44 -25.59 -14.23
CA PRO A 348 -5.59 -26.06 -13.46
C PRO A 348 -6.88 -25.38 -13.89
N ARG A 349 -7.92 -26.19 -14.12
CA ARG A 349 -9.26 -25.69 -14.51
C ARG A 349 -10.21 -25.51 -13.35
N LYS A 350 -9.93 -26.18 -12.24
CA LYS A 350 -10.74 -26.11 -11.03
C LYS A 350 -10.11 -25.16 -10.05
N MET A 351 -10.87 -24.18 -9.60
CA MET A 351 -10.50 -23.33 -8.48
C MET A 351 -10.66 -24.11 -7.18
N GLU A 352 -9.62 -24.18 -6.38
CA GLU A 352 -9.64 -24.88 -5.10
C GLU A 352 -10.04 -23.99 -3.94
N VAL A 353 -9.67 -22.71 -3.99
CA VAL A 353 -10.03 -21.69 -2.99
C VAL A 353 -10.18 -20.34 -3.68
N GLY A 354 -11.17 -19.55 -3.26
CA GLY A 354 -11.30 -18.14 -3.57
C GLY A 354 -10.91 -17.28 -2.36
N LEU A 355 -10.19 -16.19 -2.59
CA LEU A 355 -9.86 -15.20 -1.56
C LEU A 355 -10.26 -13.81 -2.02
N ILE A 356 -11.01 -13.10 -1.17
CA ILE A 356 -11.24 -11.66 -1.27
C ILE A 356 -10.58 -11.03 -0.05
N GLY A 357 -9.54 -10.22 -0.26
CA GLY A 357 -8.87 -9.66 0.92
C GLY A 357 -7.42 -9.31 0.70
N SER A 358 -6.63 -9.55 1.76
CA SER A 358 -5.27 -9.09 1.91
C SER A 358 -5.18 -7.56 1.95
N CYS A 359 -3.97 -6.97 1.99
CA CYS A 359 -3.83 -5.52 1.93
C CYS A 359 -4.29 -4.93 0.59
N THR A 360 -4.33 -5.73 -0.47
CA THR A 360 -4.60 -5.29 -1.84
C THR A 360 -6.09 -5.06 -2.11
N ASN A 361 -6.97 -5.99 -1.72
CA ASN A 361 -8.41 -5.95 -2.04
C ASN A 361 -9.29 -6.22 -0.83
N SER A 362 -9.10 -5.47 0.23
CA SER A 362 -9.84 -5.58 1.48
C SER A 362 -10.50 -4.28 1.94
N SER A 363 -10.48 -3.25 1.09
CA SER A 363 -11.15 -1.99 1.38
C SER A 363 -12.68 -2.15 1.40
N TYR A 364 -13.36 -1.21 2.04
CA TYR A 364 -14.82 -1.16 2.00
C TYR A 364 -15.36 -1.16 0.55
N GLN A 365 -14.68 -0.48 -0.36
CA GLN A 365 -15.07 -0.43 -1.76
C GLN A 365 -14.93 -1.81 -2.45
N ASP A 366 -13.85 -2.54 -2.18
CA ASP A 366 -13.66 -3.89 -2.72
C ASP A 366 -14.75 -4.84 -2.22
N LEU A 367 -15.04 -4.82 -0.91
CA LEU A 367 -16.11 -5.61 -0.31
C LEU A 367 -17.47 -5.23 -0.88
N SER A 368 -17.75 -3.94 -1.11
CA SER A 368 -18.99 -3.45 -1.70
C SER A 368 -19.21 -3.99 -3.12
N ARG A 369 -18.16 -4.04 -3.94
CA ARG A 369 -18.23 -4.64 -5.28
C ARG A 369 -18.48 -6.13 -5.22
N ALA A 370 -17.75 -6.85 -4.39
CA ALA A 370 -17.89 -8.29 -4.24
C ALA A 370 -19.26 -8.68 -3.66
N VAL A 371 -19.79 -7.94 -2.69
CA VAL A 371 -21.10 -8.21 -2.08
C VAL A 371 -22.25 -8.04 -3.07
N SER A 372 -22.12 -7.18 -4.07
CA SER A 372 -23.10 -7.07 -5.14
C SER A 372 -23.28 -8.40 -5.88
N LEU A 373 -22.20 -9.12 -6.12
CA LEU A 373 -22.23 -10.47 -6.69
C LEU A 373 -22.80 -11.48 -5.70
N ALA A 374 -22.36 -11.45 -4.44
CA ALA A 374 -22.85 -12.36 -3.40
C ALA A 374 -24.39 -12.28 -3.26
N ARG A 375 -24.96 -11.07 -3.28
CA ARG A 375 -26.41 -10.86 -3.26
C ARG A 375 -27.12 -11.45 -4.49
N GLN A 376 -26.50 -11.36 -5.67
CA GLN A 376 -27.06 -11.98 -6.89
C GLN A 376 -26.99 -13.51 -6.83
N VAL A 377 -25.91 -14.08 -6.27
CA VAL A 377 -25.77 -15.53 -6.02
C VAL A 377 -26.87 -16.00 -5.07
N THR A 378 -27.08 -15.29 -3.95
CA THR A 378 -28.17 -15.60 -3.00
C THR A 378 -29.55 -15.53 -3.66
N ALA A 379 -29.82 -14.50 -4.46
CA ALA A 379 -31.10 -14.33 -5.14
C ALA A 379 -31.40 -15.45 -6.14
N LYS A 380 -30.39 -16.15 -6.61
CA LYS A 380 -30.50 -17.31 -7.51
C LYS A 380 -30.43 -18.65 -6.74
N HIS A 381 -30.46 -18.63 -5.41
CA HIS A 381 -30.34 -19.82 -4.55
C HIS A 381 -29.08 -20.65 -4.84
N LEU A 382 -27.98 -19.97 -5.21
CA LEU A 382 -26.68 -20.58 -5.45
C LEU A 382 -25.74 -20.39 -4.26
N HIS A 383 -24.71 -21.23 -4.20
CA HIS A 383 -23.62 -21.17 -3.23
C HIS A 383 -22.28 -21.28 -3.96
N VAL A 384 -21.20 -20.90 -3.27
CA VAL A 384 -19.84 -21.06 -3.81
C VAL A 384 -19.51 -22.55 -3.97
N ALA A 385 -18.91 -22.90 -5.10
CA ALA A 385 -18.53 -24.29 -5.40
C ALA A 385 -17.19 -24.70 -4.80
N ALA A 386 -16.38 -23.72 -4.38
CA ALA A 386 -15.11 -23.91 -3.68
C ALA A 386 -15.10 -23.04 -2.41
N PRO A 387 -14.32 -23.39 -1.40
CA PRO A 387 -14.13 -22.53 -0.22
C PRO A 387 -13.84 -21.09 -0.63
N LEU A 388 -14.58 -20.13 -0.08
CA LEU A 388 -14.37 -18.71 -0.26
C LEU A 388 -13.99 -18.09 1.07
N ILE A 389 -12.89 -17.39 1.09
CA ILE A 389 -12.36 -16.67 2.25
C ILE A 389 -12.54 -15.18 2.02
N VAL A 390 -13.07 -14.47 2.99
CA VAL A 390 -13.17 -13.00 2.97
C VAL A 390 -12.38 -12.45 4.16
N ASN A 391 -11.44 -11.55 3.86
CA ASN A 391 -10.51 -11.02 4.83
C ASN A 391 -10.57 -9.48 4.81
N PRO A 392 -11.39 -8.86 5.68
CA PRO A 392 -11.48 -7.41 5.77
C PRO A 392 -10.15 -6.76 6.16
N GLY A 393 -9.87 -5.56 5.63
CA GLY A 393 -8.57 -4.91 5.80
C GLY A 393 -8.31 -4.35 7.19
N SER A 394 -9.35 -3.94 7.90
CA SER A 394 -9.26 -3.40 9.24
C SER A 394 -10.53 -3.64 10.04
N GLU A 395 -10.46 -3.45 11.34
CA GLU A 395 -11.64 -3.53 12.21
C GLU A 395 -12.66 -2.45 11.86
N ARG A 396 -12.24 -1.27 11.43
CA ARG A 396 -13.11 -0.22 10.91
C ARG A 396 -13.89 -0.68 9.68
N ILE A 397 -13.19 -1.30 8.71
CA ILE A 397 -13.81 -1.85 7.49
C ILE A 397 -14.75 -2.99 7.86
N ARG A 398 -14.33 -3.92 8.72
CA ARG A 398 -15.13 -5.06 9.16
C ARG A 398 -16.44 -4.62 9.82
N ALA A 399 -16.33 -3.73 10.80
CA ALA A 399 -17.52 -3.23 11.53
C ALA A 399 -18.47 -2.43 10.63
N THR A 400 -17.91 -1.67 9.67
CA THR A 400 -18.71 -0.93 8.69
C THR A 400 -19.42 -1.89 7.73
N ALA A 401 -18.71 -2.89 7.22
CA ALA A 401 -19.27 -3.91 6.33
C ALA A 401 -20.35 -4.78 7.04
N GLU A 402 -20.15 -5.07 8.32
CA GLU A 402 -21.14 -5.77 9.14
C GLU A 402 -22.41 -4.93 9.34
N ARG A 403 -22.28 -3.66 9.73
CA ARG A 403 -23.39 -2.72 9.86
C ARG A 403 -24.21 -2.63 8.57
N ASP A 404 -23.55 -2.65 7.41
CA ASP A 404 -24.18 -2.50 6.09
C ASP A 404 -24.62 -3.85 5.49
N GLY A 405 -24.58 -4.93 6.28
CA GLY A 405 -25.07 -6.27 5.91
C GLY A 405 -24.24 -6.97 4.83
N MET A 406 -22.97 -6.58 4.67
CA MET A 406 -22.08 -7.20 3.70
C MET A 406 -21.54 -8.54 4.19
N ILE A 407 -21.18 -8.61 5.48
CA ILE A 407 -20.68 -9.82 6.12
C ILE A 407 -21.72 -10.93 6.04
N ASP A 408 -22.96 -10.67 6.44
CA ASP A 408 -24.09 -11.58 6.34
C ASP A 408 -24.33 -12.08 4.88
N ALA A 409 -24.17 -11.20 3.90
CA ALA A 409 -24.33 -11.57 2.50
C ALA A 409 -23.23 -12.53 2.01
N PHE A 410 -22.00 -12.39 2.47
CA PHE A 410 -20.91 -13.32 2.17
C PHE A 410 -21.12 -14.69 2.86
N GLU A 411 -21.49 -14.68 4.13
CA GLU A 411 -21.78 -15.91 4.89
C GLU A 411 -22.93 -16.71 4.26
N LYS A 412 -23.98 -16.05 3.77
CA LYS A 412 -25.11 -16.68 3.08
C LYS A 412 -24.73 -17.46 1.84
N ILE A 413 -23.69 -17.08 1.12
CA ILE A 413 -23.20 -17.84 -0.03
C ILE A 413 -22.17 -18.90 0.35
N GLY A 414 -21.82 -19.05 1.63
CA GLY A 414 -20.87 -20.02 2.15
C GLY A 414 -19.43 -19.53 2.30
N ALA A 415 -19.21 -18.21 2.33
CA ALA A 415 -17.90 -17.66 2.61
C ALA A 415 -17.55 -17.74 4.10
N THR A 416 -16.26 -17.86 4.41
CA THR A 416 -15.71 -17.77 5.78
C THR A 416 -15.04 -16.40 5.96
N ILE A 417 -15.44 -15.68 7.01
CA ILE A 417 -14.82 -14.39 7.35
C ILE A 417 -13.63 -14.63 8.26
N MET A 418 -12.46 -14.20 7.80
CA MET A 418 -11.19 -14.36 8.52
C MET A 418 -10.84 -13.10 9.33
N ALA A 419 -9.81 -13.23 10.17
CA ALA A 419 -9.26 -12.11 10.92
C ALA A 419 -8.71 -11.03 9.97
N ASN A 420 -8.72 -9.78 10.43
CA ASN A 420 -8.14 -8.63 9.74
C ASN A 420 -6.60 -8.71 9.83
N ALA A 421 -6.02 -9.62 9.06
CA ALA A 421 -4.61 -9.99 9.16
C ALA A 421 -4.03 -10.39 7.80
N CYS A 422 -2.73 -10.44 7.70
CA CYS A 422 -2.00 -10.78 6.46
C CYS A 422 -2.00 -12.29 6.15
N GLY A 423 -2.40 -13.12 7.08
CA GLY A 423 -2.28 -14.58 7.10
C GLY A 423 -2.48 -15.32 5.76
N PRO A 424 -3.64 -15.22 5.07
CA PRO A 424 -3.83 -15.96 3.81
C PRO A 424 -2.83 -15.57 2.73
N CYS A 425 -2.51 -14.30 2.60
CA CYS A 425 -1.62 -13.77 1.57
C CYS A 425 -0.19 -14.27 1.69
N ILE A 426 0.32 -14.38 2.93
CA ILE A 426 1.67 -14.87 3.23
C ILE A 426 1.73 -16.40 3.44
N GLY A 427 0.70 -17.13 3.03
CA GLY A 427 0.65 -18.58 3.12
C GLY A 427 0.30 -19.14 4.50
N GLN A 428 -0.03 -18.32 5.49
CA GLN A 428 -0.44 -18.74 6.83
C GLN A 428 -1.95 -19.04 6.90
N TRP A 429 -2.39 -20.03 6.15
CA TRP A 429 -3.77 -20.50 6.15
C TRP A 429 -3.85 -22.03 6.11
N LYS A 430 -5.01 -22.58 6.52
CA LYS A 430 -5.23 -24.01 6.47
C LYS A 430 -5.40 -24.48 5.03
N ARG A 431 -4.52 -25.36 4.58
CA ARG A 431 -4.67 -26.07 3.31
C ARG A 431 -4.84 -27.55 3.58
N VAL A 432 -5.74 -28.19 2.83
CA VAL A 432 -6.01 -29.63 2.95
C VAL A 432 -4.91 -30.43 2.28
N THR A 433 -4.26 -29.89 1.26
CA THR A 433 -3.12 -30.47 0.57
C THR A 433 -1.92 -29.55 0.72
N CYS A 434 -0.88 -30.03 1.39
CA CYS A 434 0.42 -29.37 1.40
C CYS A 434 1.05 -29.57 0.04
N LEU A 435 0.90 -28.58 -0.85
CA LEU A 435 1.69 -28.55 -2.05
C LEU A 435 2.89 -27.64 -1.80
N LEU A 436 4.07 -28.19 -1.97
CA LEU A 436 5.36 -27.52 -1.89
C LEU A 436 5.49 -26.31 -2.82
N TYR A 437 4.48 -26.02 -3.60
CA TYR A 437 4.50 -25.05 -4.69
C TYR A 437 3.46 -23.95 -4.58
N THR A 438 2.95 -23.72 -3.42
CA THR A 438 2.07 -22.59 -3.21
C THR A 438 2.80 -21.52 -2.45
N SER A 439 3.61 -20.98 -3.14
CA SER A 439 4.32 -19.96 -2.83
C SER A 439 4.11 -18.81 -2.74
N ASP A 440 4.79 -18.30 -2.44
CA ASP A 440 5.49 -17.04 -2.44
C ASP A 440 4.97 -16.13 -3.50
N ALA A 441 3.90 -15.50 -3.24
CA ALA A 441 3.51 -14.29 -3.92
C ALA A 441 3.50 -13.15 -2.90
#